data_865fb5bd04bb9f34752a9d0580645121
#
_entry.id   865fb5bd04bb9f34752a9d0580645121
#
_cell.length_a   1.000
_cell.length_b   1.000
_cell.length_c   1.000
_cell.angle_alpha   90.00
_cell.angle_beta   90.00
_cell.angle_gamma   90.00
#
_symmetry.space_group_name_H-M   'P 1'
#
loop_
_entity.id
_entity.type
_entity.pdbx_description
1 polymer ?
#
loop_
_entity_poly.entity_id
_entity_poly.type
_entity_poly.pdbx_seq_one_letter_code
_entity_poly.pdbx_strand_id
1 'polypeptide(L)'
;MFMKNVLGIVILSCLVIDISCQSRRYFNRNCPYDRRNRMRKCKLFVEDGLDFNKFRSWTSRLGKSIKVSLEVSCGPNGWFFLPWPMKARGLTKLDVNGCGIEGFFTEFNVTNRNLVDELKDFSIKNCVLMADVDSIYDIIYKPVSMEYDCGQQSLSRVVRRNISYTFPDLNQQKLSIEQANLLMSSGDELIKKAQQKRYTCRYSNLEYIDESISRSRSKLFLRFMTAYSEYPKLKTFMISSNGYKRIPPVLVDWVTSFPQLSYLDMSYNNVAKFDFLGATVMRYSRRRRPLVVNLSHNSVTTIPLNIEDYITGRAPIIVDLTGNPLRCNCNFLRYKRYVTSVVRKYQKYKRLLLITCSSERSRRRYRLSTYKNNNCVF
;
A
#
# COMPACT_ATOMS: atom_id res chain seq x y z
N MET A 1 0.85 -55.76 26.91
CA MET A 1 1.19 -54.81 25.83
C MET A 1 0.13 -53.71 25.61
N PHE A 2 -1.12 -53.91 26.01
CA PHE A 2 -2.23 -52.95 25.85
C PHE A 2 -2.22 -51.75 26.80
N MET A 3 -1.71 -51.89 28.02
CA MET A 3 -1.74 -50.77 29.00
C MET A 3 -0.78 -49.58 28.71
N LYS A 4 0.35 -49.84 28.03
CA LYS A 4 1.30 -48.75 27.69
C LYS A 4 0.75 -47.76 26.62
N ASN A 5 -0.09 -48.24 25.70
CA ASN A 5 -0.65 -47.41 24.66
C ASN A 5 -1.80 -46.49 25.16
N VAL A 6 -2.56 -46.95 26.16
CA VAL A 6 -3.65 -46.14 26.75
C VAL A 6 -3.09 -44.99 27.58
N LEU A 7 -1.99 -45.22 28.33
CA LEU A 7 -1.35 -44.14 29.11
C LEU A 7 -0.75 -43.05 28.19
N GLY A 8 -0.14 -43.44 27.06
CA GLY A 8 0.38 -42.52 26.06
C GLY A 8 -0.68 -41.63 25.44
N ILE A 9 -1.85 -42.18 25.12
CA ILE A 9 -2.99 -41.43 24.54
C ILE A 9 -3.60 -40.46 25.57
N VAL A 10 -3.72 -40.85 26.82
CA VAL A 10 -4.24 -39.99 27.90
C VAL A 10 -3.27 -38.84 28.20
N ILE A 11 -1.97 -39.07 28.22
CA ILE A 11 -0.96 -38.02 28.46
C ILE A 11 -0.95 -37.06 27.28
N LEU A 12 -1.01 -37.56 26.03
CA LEU A 12 -1.10 -36.68 24.83
C LEU A 12 -2.38 -35.83 24.83
N SER A 13 -3.52 -36.42 25.19
CA SER A 13 -4.79 -35.70 25.28
C SER A 13 -4.79 -34.64 26.38
N CYS A 14 -4.19 -34.91 27.54
CA CYS A 14 -4.04 -33.93 28.61
C CYS A 14 -3.12 -32.76 28.21
N LEU A 15 -1.99 -33.03 27.54
CA LEU A 15 -1.09 -31.98 27.04
C LEU A 15 -1.76 -31.09 25.96
N VAL A 16 -2.50 -31.69 25.05
CA VAL A 16 -3.23 -30.94 24.02
C VAL A 16 -4.35 -30.07 24.63
N ILE A 17 -5.04 -30.58 25.66
CA ILE A 17 -6.07 -29.83 26.39
C ILE A 17 -5.45 -28.65 27.14
N ASP A 18 -4.30 -28.87 27.80
CA ASP A 18 -3.64 -27.83 28.58
C ASP A 18 -3.09 -26.67 27.69
N ILE A 19 -2.47 -26.99 26.58
CA ILE A 19 -2.01 -26.02 25.59
C ILE A 19 -3.18 -25.21 25.01
N SER A 20 -4.33 -25.85 24.74
CA SER A 20 -5.52 -25.18 24.23
C SER A 20 -6.19 -24.30 25.29
N CYS A 21 -6.15 -24.67 26.55
CA CYS A 21 -6.70 -23.93 27.67
C CYS A 21 -5.85 -22.69 28.00
N GLN A 22 -4.52 -22.81 27.98
CA GLN A 22 -3.61 -21.69 28.18
C GLN A 22 -3.75 -20.63 27.07
N SER A 23 -3.84 -21.04 25.82
CA SER A 23 -4.03 -20.10 24.71
C SER A 23 -5.36 -19.35 24.79
N ARG A 24 -6.45 -20.02 25.21
CA ARG A 24 -7.76 -19.40 25.42
C ARG A 24 -7.76 -18.36 26.54
N ARG A 25 -7.12 -18.65 27.67
CA ARG A 25 -6.97 -17.71 28.80
C ARG A 25 -6.14 -16.49 28.37
N TYR A 26 -5.06 -16.71 27.62
CA TYR A 26 -4.21 -15.64 27.09
C TYR A 26 -5.00 -14.66 26.23
N PHE A 27 -5.71 -15.14 25.19
CA PHE A 27 -6.48 -14.24 24.33
C PHE A 27 -7.67 -13.59 25.05
N ASN A 28 -8.37 -14.30 25.94
CA ASN A 28 -9.47 -13.69 26.69
C ASN A 28 -8.98 -12.54 27.58
N ARG A 29 -7.79 -12.64 28.15
CA ARG A 29 -7.18 -11.58 28.99
C ARG A 29 -6.75 -10.39 28.16
N ASN A 30 -6.13 -10.61 27.00
CA ASN A 30 -5.57 -9.56 26.15
C ASN A 30 -6.58 -9.01 25.12
N CYS A 31 -7.78 -9.57 25.04
CA CYS A 31 -8.85 -9.21 24.12
C CYS A 31 -10.16 -8.86 24.86
N PRO A 32 -10.21 -7.77 25.63
CA PRO A 32 -11.42 -7.37 26.34
C PRO A 32 -12.58 -7.17 25.38
N TYR A 33 -13.78 -7.50 25.84
CA TYR A 33 -15.01 -7.38 25.06
C TYR A 33 -15.69 -6.03 25.29
N ASP A 34 -15.86 -5.28 24.21
CA ASP A 34 -16.63 -4.05 24.17
C ASP A 34 -18.09 -4.37 23.80
N ARG A 35 -18.97 -4.35 24.81
CA ARG A 35 -20.40 -4.69 24.63
C ARG A 35 -21.12 -3.75 23.70
N ARG A 36 -20.79 -2.43 23.71
CA ARG A 36 -21.46 -1.43 22.89
C ARG A 36 -21.23 -1.69 21.40
N ASN A 37 -20.01 -2.05 21.04
CA ASN A 37 -19.60 -2.26 19.65
C ASN A 37 -19.65 -3.73 19.22
N ARG A 38 -20.00 -4.66 20.12
CA ARG A 38 -19.91 -6.12 19.91
C ARG A 38 -18.55 -6.53 19.35
N MET A 39 -17.47 -5.96 19.92
CA MET A 39 -16.12 -6.10 19.42
C MET A 39 -15.16 -6.55 20.54
N ARG A 40 -14.22 -7.42 20.19
CA ARG A 40 -13.03 -7.72 20.98
C ARG A 40 -11.88 -6.86 20.50
N LYS A 41 -11.25 -6.12 21.41
CA LYS A 41 -10.07 -5.28 21.13
C LYS A 41 -8.85 -5.96 21.71
N CYS A 42 -8.10 -6.67 20.87
CA CYS A 42 -6.90 -7.38 21.24
C CYS A 42 -5.68 -6.46 21.16
N LYS A 43 -4.84 -6.49 22.21
CA LYS A 43 -3.52 -5.87 22.19
C LYS A 43 -2.50 -6.94 22.62
N LEU A 44 -1.64 -7.31 21.69
CA LEU A 44 -0.63 -8.32 21.90
C LEU A 44 0.76 -7.69 21.81
N PHE A 45 1.60 -8.01 22.79
CA PHE A 45 3.01 -7.70 22.75
C PHE A 45 3.78 -8.99 22.49
N VAL A 46 4.64 -8.98 21.47
CA VAL A 46 5.36 -10.17 21.00
C VAL A 46 6.85 -9.99 21.27
N GLU A 47 7.41 -10.87 22.07
CA GLU A 47 8.85 -10.95 22.32
C GLU A 47 9.49 -12.02 21.42
N ASP A 48 8.97 -13.24 21.42
CA ASP A 48 9.56 -14.42 20.78
C ASP A 48 8.61 -15.17 19.83
N GLY A 49 7.70 -14.46 19.18
CA GLY A 49 6.81 -15.06 18.20
C GLY A 49 5.34 -15.09 18.61
N LEU A 50 4.49 -15.14 17.59
CA LEU A 50 3.05 -15.23 17.74
C LEU A 50 2.52 -16.32 16.80
N ASP A 51 1.86 -17.33 17.37
CA ASP A 51 1.21 -18.37 16.60
C ASP A 51 -0.20 -17.95 16.18
N PHE A 52 -0.32 -17.52 14.94
CA PHE A 52 -1.60 -17.13 14.35
C PHE A 52 -2.61 -18.28 14.23
N ASN A 53 -2.18 -19.54 14.19
CA ASN A 53 -3.12 -20.66 14.16
C ASN A 53 -3.85 -20.79 15.51
N LYS A 54 -3.16 -20.52 16.63
CA LYS A 54 -3.82 -20.41 17.93
C LYS A 54 -4.82 -19.28 17.99
N PHE A 55 -4.48 -18.12 17.41
CA PHE A 55 -5.39 -16.99 17.30
C PHE A 55 -6.62 -17.34 16.45
N ARG A 56 -6.46 -17.96 15.27
CA ARG A 56 -7.55 -18.43 14.43
C ARG A 56 -8.46 -19.43 15.16
N SER A 57 -7.87 -20.40 15.85
CA SER A 57 -8.62 -21.37 16.66
C SER A 57 -9.43 -20.70 17.77
N TRP A 58 -8.89 -19.67 18.40
CA TRP A 58 -9.62 -18.90 19.39
C TRP A 58 -10.76 -18.09 18.75
N THR A 59 -10.53 -17.39 17.64
CA THR A 59 -11.56 -16.61 16.95
C THR A 59 -12.69 -17.48 16.41
N SER A 60 -12.40 -18.70 15.95
CA SER A 60 -13.42 -19.62 15.42
C SER A 60 -14.49 -20.02 16.47
N ARG A 61 -14.14 -19.93 17.75
CA ARG A 61 -15.02 -20.24 18.90
C ARG A 61 -15.86 -19.02 19.34
N LEU A 62 -15.60 -17.83 18.79
CA LEU A 62 -16.40 -16.64 19.11
C LEU A 62 -17.76 -16.70 18.39
N GLY A 63 -18.75 -16.04 18.98
CA GLY A 63 -20.06 -15.89 18.33
C GLY A 63 -19.96 -15.20 16.97
N LYS A 64 -20.79 -15.60 16.01
CA LYS A 64 -20.74 -15.10 14.59
C LYS A 64 -20.84 -13.58 14.47
N SER A 65 -21.48 -12.90 15.42
CA SER A 65 -21.64 -11.44 15.42
C SER A 65 -20.52 -10.67 16.09
N ILE A 66 -19.52 -11.35 16.67
CA ILE A 66 -18.44 -10.69 17.41
C ILE A 66 -17.32 -10.32 16.43
N LYS A 67 -17.04 -9.01 16.36
CA LYS A 67 -15.91 -8.48 15.62
C LYS A 67 -14.63 -8.49 16.46
N VAL A 68 -13.48 -8.58 15.79
CA VAL A 68 -12.16 -8.57 16.42
C VAL A 68 -11.30 -7.51 15.76
N SER A 69 -10.69 -6.65 16.58
CA SER A 69 -9.61 -5.75 16.20
C SER A 69 -8.35 -6.23 16.89
N LEU A 70 -7.31 -6.52 16.12
CA LEU A 70 -6.03 -7.01 16.63
C LEU A 70 -4.94 -5.96 16.42
N GLU A 71 -4.32 -5.52 17.51
CA GLU A 71 -3.12 -4.69 17.53
C GLU A 71 -1.96 -5.56 18.01
N VAL A 72 -0.89 -5.64 17.22
CA VAL A 72 0.34 -6.37 17.55
C VAL A 72 1.49 -5.39 17.60
N SER A 73 2.23 -5.38 18.68
CA SER A 73 3.49 -4.67 18.83
C SER A 73 4.59 -5.62 19.27
N CYS A 74 5.82 -5.36 18.82
CA CYS A 74 6.94 -6.24 19.12
C CYS A 74 8.03 -5.52 19.90
N GLY A 75 8.78 -6.28 20.69
CA GLY A 75 10.06 -5.87 21.24
C GLY A 75 11.14 -5.75 20.14
N PRO A 76 12.36 -5.31 20.47
CA PRO A 76 13.41 -5.02 19.49
C PRO A 76 13.77 -6.18 18.56
N ASN A 77 13.58 -7.42 19.01
CA ASN A 77 13.88 -8.64 18.26
C ASN A 77 12.61 -9.47 17.98
N GLY A 78 11.43 -8.88 18.13
CA GLY A 78 10.18 -9.61 17.99
C GLY A 78 9.87 -9.91 16.53
N TRP A 79 9.83 -11.21 16.20
CA TRP A 79 9.45 -11.72 14.88
C TRP A 79 8.23 -12.62 15.01
N PHE A 80 7.41 -12.68 13.95
CA PHE A 80 6.35 -13.65 13.86
C PHE A 80 5.98 -13.97 12.42
N PHE A 81 5.41 -15.15 12.22
CA PHE A 81 4.86 -15.56 10.94
C PHE A 81 3.43 -15.01 10.77
N LEU A 82 3.24 -14.17 9.76
CA LEU A 82 1.94 -13.66 9.36
C LEU A 82 1.46 -14.43 8.13
N PRO A 83 0.54 -15.39 8.29
CA PRO A 83 0.00 -16.12 7.15
C PRO A 83 -0.82 -15.16 6.29
N TRP A 84 -0.50 -15.08 5.02
CA TRP A 84 -1.24 -14.26 4.07
C TRP A 84 -1.93 -15.14 3.01
N PRO A 85 -3.22 -15.00 2.73
CA PRO A 85 -4.16 -14.03 3.32
C PRO A 85 -4.49 -14.31 4.80
N MET A 86 -4.68 -13.24 5.57
CA MET A 86 -4.98 -13.31 7.00
C MET A 86 -6.49 -13.49 7.21
N LYS A 87 -6.99 -14.69 7.05
CA LYS A 87 -8.39 -15.04 7.22
C LYS A 87 -8.64 -15.59 8.62
N ALA A 88 -9.47 -14.91 9.39
CA ALA A 88 -9.92 -15.34 10.71
C ALA A 88 -11.31 -14.79 10.99
N ARG A 89 -12.17 -15.61 11.64
CA ARG A 89 -13.56 -15.22 11.94
C ARG A 89 -13.61 -13.94 12.78
N GLY A 90 -14.42 -12.97 12.34
CA GLY A 90 -14.64 -11.71 13.02
C GLY A 90 -13.46 -10.74 12.95
N LEU A 91 -12.29 -11.12 12.44
CA LEU A 91 -11.13 -10.23 12.33
C LEU A 91 -11.40 -9.18 11.27
N THR A 92 -11.69 -7.95 11.71
CA THR A 92 -12.01 -6.83 10.82
C THR A 92 -10.89 -5.81 10.71
N LYS A 93 -10.00 -5.77 11.71
CA LYS A 93 -8.85 -4.86 11.74
C LYS A 93 -7.62 -5.60 12.27
N LEU A 94 -6.48 -5.39 11.58
CA LEU A 94 -5.16 -5.84 12.01
C LEU A 94 -4.18 -4.66 11.89
N ASP A 95 -3.58 -4.29 13.01
CA ASP A 95 -2.54 -3.24 13.10
C ASP A 95 -1.26 -3.84 13.71
N VAL A 96 -0.15 -3.81 12.97
CA VAL A 96 1.14 -4.35 13.39
C VAL A 96 2.17 -3.23 13.40
N ASN A 97 2.90 -3.10 14.50
CA ASN A 97 3.87 -2.03 14.64
C ASN A 97 5.19 -2.51 15.26
N GLY A 98 6.32 -2.17 14.63
CA GLY A 98 7.65 -2.43 15.15
C GLY A 98 8.06 -3.90 15.14
N CYS A 99 7.55 -4.71 14.20
CA CYS A 99 7.77 -6.14 14.16
C CYS A 99 8.61 -6.60 12.96
N GLY A 100 9.34 -7.69 13.13
CA GLY A 100 9.76 -8.54 12.03
C GLY A 100 8.62 -9.46 11.60
N ILE A 101 8.37 -9.57 10.31
CA ILE A 101 7.25 -10.34 9.74
C ILE A 101 7.75 -11.28 8.67
N GLU A 102 7.42 -12.55 8.79
CA GLU A 102 7.64 -13.60 7.81
C GLU A 102 6.32 -14.02 7.16
N GLY A 103 6.38 -14.63 5.98
CA GLY A 103 5.22 -15.23 5.30
C GLY A 103 4.26 -14.26 4.61
N PHE A 104 4.60 -12.97 4.52
CA PHE A 104 3.69 -11.93 4.04
C PHE A 104 3.40 -11.95 2.53
N PHE A 105 4.15 -12.68 1.72
CA PHE A 105 4.03 -12.66 0.27
C PHE A 105 3.28 -13.84 -0.35
N THR A 106 2.59 -14.64 0.46
CA THR A 106 1.86 -15.83 0.00
C THR A 106 0.43 -15.53 -0.48
N GLU A 107 0.23 -14.45 -1.24
CA GLU A 107 -1.10 -14.02 -1.75
C GLU A 107 -1.85 -15.13 -2.51
N PHE A 108 -1.13 -16.13 -3.00
CA PHE A 108 -1.67 -17.24 -3.78
C PHE A 108 -1.70 -18.58 -3.02
N ASN A 109 -1.56 -18.56 -1.69
CA ASN A 109 -1.59 -19.79 -0.93
C ASN A 109 -3.01 -20.34 -0.78
N VAL A 110 -3.24 -21.49 -1.40
CA VAL A 110 -4.53 -22.18 -1.49
C VAL A 110 -5.02 -22.76 -0.15
N THR A 111 -4.14 -22.89 0.84
CA THR A 111 -4.41 -23.61 2.08
C THR A 111 -5.52 -22.99 2.96
N ASN A 112 -5.92 -21.76 2.69
CA ASN A 112 -6.86 -21.00 3.52
C ASN A 112 -8.20 -20.71 2.83
N ARG A 113 -8.57 -21.40 1.76
CA ARG A 113 -9.81 -21.14 0.99
C ARG A 113 -11.09 -21.14 1.82
N ASN A 114 -11.17 -22.07 2.76
CA ASN A 114 -12.39 -22.27 3.55
C ASN A 114 -12.50 -21.33 4.76
N LEU A 115 -11.52 -20.45 4.98
CA LEU A 115 -11.55 -19.49 6.07
C LEU A 115 -12.27 -18.22 5.66
N VAL A 116 -13.02 -17.65 6.58
CA VAL A 116 -13.80 -16.42 6.34
C VAL A 116 -12.88 -15.23 6.23
N ASP A 117 -13.00 -14.47 5.14
CA ASP A 117 -12.28 -13.23 4.90
C ASP A 117 -13.15 -12.04 5.32
N GLU A 118 -12.85 -11.45 6.48
CA GLU A 118 -13.57 -10.30 7.03
C GLU A 118 -12.64 -9.11 7.31
N LEU A 119 -11.34 -9.21 6.98
CA LEU A 119 -10.35 -8.18 7.26
C LEU A 119 -10.53 -6.98 6.34
N LYS A 120 -10.99 -5.84 6.89
CA LYS A 120 -11.25 -4.60 6.17
C LYS A 120 -10.13 -3.57 6.29
N ASP A 121 -9.49 -3.49 7.44
CA ASP A 121 -8.44 -2.51 7.74
C ASP A 121 -7.15 -3.24 8.13
N PHE A 122 -6.15 -3.12 7.28
CA PHE A 122 -4.83 -3.72 7.48
C PHE A 122 -3.76 -2.64 7.56
N SER A 123 -2.98 -2.66 8.61
CA SER A 123 -1.91 -1.68 8.83
C SER A 123 -0.66 -2.36 9.36
N ILE A 124 0.49 -2.12 8.71
CA ILE A 124 1.82 -2.45 9.20
C ILE A 124 2.69 -1.19 9.18
N LYS A 125 3.39 -0.95 10.27
CA LYS A 125 4.20 0.26 10.44
C LYS A 125 5.52 -0.08 11.15
N ASN A 126 6.60 0.58 10.72
CA ASN A 126 7.91 0.42 11.33
C ASN A 126 8.34 -1.06 11.39
N CYS A 127 8.04 -1.83 10.34
CA CYS A 127 8.25 -3.27 10.31
C CYS A 127 9.33 -3.66 9.30
N VAL A 128 9.94 -4.81 9.56
CA VAL A 128 10.85 -5.48 8.63
C VAL A 128 10.10 -6.67 8.04
N LEU A 129 9.95 -6.70 6.71
CA LEU A 129 9.34 -7.83 6.02
C LEU A 129 10.44 -8.75 5.48
N MET A 130 10.42 -10.00 5.87
CA MET A 130 11.28 -11.01 5.28
C MET A 130 10.61 -11.51 4.00
N ALA A 131 11.29 -11.29 2.87
CA ALA A 131 10.86 -11.77 1.57
C ALA A 131 11.42 -13.17 1.35
N ASP A 132 10.56 -14.17 1.37
CA ASP A 132 10.91 -15.53 1.00
C ASP A 132 11.04 -15.65 -0.52
N VAL A 133 12.18 -16.18 -0.98
CA VAL A 133 12.51 -16.32 -2.40
C VAL A 133 11.55 -17.30 -3.09
N ASP A 134 11.18 -18.39 -2.42
CA ASP A 134 10.26 -19.38 -2.95
C ASP A 134 8.87 -18.78 -3.19
N SER A 135 8.39 -17.98 -2.24
CA SER A 135 7.12 -17.27 -2.39
C SER A 135 7.14 -16.27 -3.56
N ILE A 136 8.24 -15.56 -3.75
CA ILE A 136 8.40 -14.65 -4.90
C ILE A 136 8.44 -15.43 -6.21
N TYR A 137 9.19 -16.54 -6.23
CA TYR A 137 9.28 -17.42 -7.38
C TYR A 137 7.91 -17.99 -7.76
N ASP A 138 7.17 -18.48 -6.78
CA ASP A 138 5.83 -19.02 -6.95
C ASP A 138 4.86 -18.00 -7.55
N ILE A 139 4.90 -16.76 -7.07
CA ILE A 139 4.07 -15.68 -7.61
C ILE A 139 4.37 -15.42 -9.09
N ILE A 140 5.64 -15.51 -9.50
CA ILE A 140 6.08 -15.15 -10.85
C ILE A 140 5.90 -16.30 -11.84
N TYR A 141 6.22 -17.52 -11.43
CA TYR A 141 6.36 -18.66 -12.35
C TYR A 141 5.24 -19.68 -12.26
N LYS A 142 4.59 -19.86 -11.12
CA LYS A 142 3.46 -20.82 -11.06
C LYS A 142 2.31 -20.34 -11.92
N PRO A 143 1.73 -21.22 -12.74
CA PRO A 143 0.55 -20.90 -13.51
C PRO A 143 -0.57 -20.50 -12.53
N VAL A 144 -1.12 -19.32 -12.71
CA VAL A 144 -2.30 -18.89 -11.96
C VAL A 144 -3.48 -19.67 -12.53
N SER A 145 -3.96 -20.70 -11.82
CA SER A 145 -5.21 -21.34 -12.15
C SER A 145 -6.37 -20.44 -11.73
N MET A 146 -7.54 -20.56 -12.38
CA MET A 146 -8.78 -19.84 -11.98
C MET A 146 -9.19 -20.13 -10.53
N GLU A 147 -8.57 -21.11 -9.92
CA GLU A 147 -8.84 -21.57 -8.57
C GLU A 147 -8.06 -20.84 -7.48
N TYR A 148 -7.07 -20.00 -7.81
CA TYR A 148 -6.31 -19.25 -6.81
C TYR A 148 -7.10 -18.04 -6.31
N ASP A 149 -7.24 -18.00 -5.00
CA ASP A 149 -7.81 -16.84 -4.31
C ASP A 149 -6.84 -15.65 -4.40
N CYS A 150 -7.35 -14.50 -4.77
CA CYS A 150 -6.57 -13.26 -4.84
C CYS A 150 -6.23 -12.66 -3.47
N GLY A 151 -5.98 -13.49 -2.49
CA GLY A 151 -5.59 -13.04 -1.16
C GLY A 151 -6.74 -12.41 -0.39
N GLN A 152 -6.55 -11.20 0.12
CA GLN A 152 -7.46 -10.55 1.06
C GLN A 152 -8.49 -9.68 0.32
N GLN A 153 -9.62 -10.26 -0.10
CA GLN A 153 -10.63 -9.57 -0.92
C GLN A 153 -11.53 -8.60 -0.15
N SER A 154 -11.67 -8.77 1.16
CA SER A 154 -12.51 -7.90 2.00
C SER A 154 -11.87 -6.56 2.32
N LEU A 155 -10.58 -6.36 2.04
CA LEU A 155 -9.85 -5.15 2.37
C LEU A 155 -10.47 -3.90 1.75
N SER A 156 -10.69 -2.90 2.58
CA SER A 156 -11.05 -1.53 2.17
C SER A 156 -9.90 -0.55 2.37
N ARG A 157 -8.99 -0.84 3.28
CA ARG A 157 -7.88 0.02 3.64
C ARG A 157 -6.61 -0.77 3.91
N VAL A 158 -5.50 -0.35 3.29
CA VAL A 158 -4.15 -0.88 3.50
C VAL A 158 -3.20 0.26 3.84
N VAL A 159 -2.42 0.09 4.91
CA VAL A 159 -1.35 1.00 5.31
C VAL A 159 -0.06 0.20 5.49
N ARG A 160 0.98 0.57 4.76
CA ARG A 160 2.33 0.04 4.91
C ARG A 160 3.32 1.21 4.98
N ARG A 161 3.65 1.61 6.20
CA ARG A 161 4.51 2.78 6.45
C ARG A 161 5.82 2.39 7.08
N ASN A 162 6.90 3.00 6.61
CA ASN A 162 8.25 2.78 7.13
C ASN A 162 8.59 1.29 7.15
N ILE A 163 8.43 0.64 5.99
CA ILE A 163 8.69 -0.77 5.81
C ILE A 163 10.07 -0.95 5.19
N SER A 164 10.87 -1.79 5.81
CA SER A 164 12.09 -2.32 5.22
C SER A 164 11.89 -3.78 4.82
N TYR A 165 12.66 -4.21 3.82
CA TYR A 165 12.64 -5.59 3.34
C TYR A 165 14.00 -6.21 3.62
N THR A 166 13.99 -7.43 4.13
CA THR A 166 15.17 -8.27 4.25
C THR A 166 14.95 -9.56 3.48
N PHE A 167 16.04 -10.20 3.10
CA PHE A 167 16.01 -11.52 2.51
C PHE A 167 16.69 -12.46 3.47
N PRO A 168 16.24 -13.73 3.58
CA PRO A 168 16.99 -14.75 4.28
C PRO A 168 18.41 -14.82 3.74
N ASP A 169 19.36 -15.24 4.54
CA ASP A 169 20.75 -15.37 4.12
C ASP A 169 20.82 -16.33 2.90
N LEU A 170 21.09 -15.75 1.74
CA LEU A 170 21.13 -16.47 0.47
C LEU A 170 22.24 -17.52 0.44
N ASN A 171 23.25 -17.39 1.30
CA ASN A 171 24.35 -18.36 1.43
C ASN A 171 23.92 -19.66 2.12
N GLN A 172 22.82 -19.62 2.88
CA GLN A 172 22.28 -20.80 3.56
C GLN A 172 21.17 -21.50 2.75
N GLN A 173 20.60 -20.83 1.74
CA GLN A 173 19.58 -21.43 0.90
C GLN A 173 20.23 -22.04 -0.37
N LYS A 174 19.97 -23.32 -0.61
CA LYS A 174 20.25 -23.97 -1.90
C LYS A 174 19.28 -23.42 -2.95
N LEU A 175 19.56 -22.24 -3.48
CA LEU A 175 18.76 -21.66 -4.55
C LEU A 175 18.93 -22.49 -5.83
N SER A 176 17.85 -22.77 -6.53
CA SER A 176 17.94 -23.26 -7.90
C SER A 176 18.56 -22.19 -8.80
N ILE A 177 19.16 -22.60 -9.93
CA ILE A 177 19.71 -21.68 -10.94
C ILE A 177 18.62 -20.66 -11.38
N GLU A 178 17.39 -21.09 -11.46
CA GLU A 178 16.24 -20.24 -11.84
C GLU A 178 15.91 -19.20 -10.77
N GLN A 179 15.95 -19.57 -9.50
CA GLN A 179 15.77 -18.65 -8.36
C GLN A 179 16.91 -17.65 -8.28
N ALA A 180 18.15 -18.07 -8.48
CA ALA A 180 19.31 -17.18 -8.53
C ALA A 180 19.20 -16.18 -9.71
N ASN A 181 18.81 -16.64 -10.89
CA ASN A 181 18.57 -15.79 -12.05
C ASN A 181 17.42 -14.79 -11.81
N LEU A 182 16.39 -15.19 -11.07
CA LEU A 182 15.29 -14.32 -10.69
C LEU A 182 15.77 -13.16 -9.83
N LEU A 183 16.59 -13.42 -8.83
CA LEU A 183 17.14 -12.39 -7.94
C LEU A 183 18.10 -11.45 -8.67
N MET A 184 18.81 -11.97 -9.67
CA MET A 184 19.72 -11.19 -10.52
C MET A 184 19.02 -10.46 -11.67
N SER A 185 17.80 -10.87 -12.02
CA SER A 185 17.05 -10.27 -13.12
C SER A 185 16.69 -8.82 -12.80
N SER A 186 16.70 -7.97 -13.83
CA SER A 186 16.23 -6.60 -13.69
C SER A 186 14.75 -6.60 -13.30
N GLY A 187 14.33 -5.67 -12.42
CA GLY A 187 12.92 -5.54 -12.04
C GLY A 187 11.99 -5.39 -13.26
N ASP A 188 12.49 -4.90 -14.39
CA ASP A 188 11.72 -4.76 -15.64
C ASP A 188 11.44 -6.10 -16.31
N GLU A 189 12.35 -7.07 -16.21
CA GLU A 189 12.15 -8.42 -16.72
C GLU A 189 11.12 -9.21 -15.90
N LEU A 190 11.19 -9.08 -14.58
CA LEU A 190 10.18 -9.62 -13.67
C LEU A 190 8.78 -9.10 -14.00
N ILE A 191 8.67 -7.80 -14.30
CA ILE A 191 7.40 -7.16 -14.67
C ILE A 191 6.90 -7.66 -16.01
N LYS A 192 7.77 -7.81 -17.02
CA LYS A 192 7.37 -8.35 -18.32
C LYS A 192 6.81 -9.77 -18.19
N LYS A 193 7.45 -10.64 -17.41
CA LYS A 193 6.96 -11.99 -17.12
C LYS A 193 5.63 -11.95 -16.38
N ALA A 194 5.48 -11.02 -15.44
CA ALA A 194 4.24 -10.79 -14.74
C ALA A 194 3.09 -10.37 -15.64
N GLN A 195 3.33 -9.44 -16.54
CA GLN A 195 2.32 -8.93 -17.49
C GLN A 195 1.87 -9.98 -18.52
N GLN A 196 2.65 -11.04 -18.74
CA GLN A 196 2.26 -12.15 -19.60
C GLN A 196 1.22 -13.09 -18.97
N LYS A 197 1.01 -13.00 -17.66
CA LYS A 197 -0.03 -13.78 -16.98
C LYS A 197 -1.41 -13.22 -17.28
N ARG A 198 -2.34 -14.09 -17.68
CA ARG A 198 -3.72 -13.71 -18.07
C ARG A 198 -4.63 -13.35 -16.88
N TYR A 199 -4.18 -13.49 -15.66
CA TYR A 199 -4.98 -13.25 -14.46
C TYR A 199 -4.44 -12.10 -13.64
N THR A 200 -5.32 -11.16 -13.37
CA THR A 200 -5.11 -10.07 -12.42
C THR A 200 -6.03 -10.23 -11.22
N CYS A 201 -5.52 -10.06 -10.03
CA CYS A 201 -6.33 -9.99 -8.84
C CYS A 201 -7.14 -8.70 -8.83
N ARG A 202 -8.43 -8.78 -8.54
CA ARG A 202 -9.33 -7.62 -8.50
C ARG A 202 -9.76 -7.31 -7.07
N TYR A 203 -9.18 -6.27 -6.52
CA TYR A 203 -9.50 -5.78 -5.17
C TYR A 203 -10.72 -4.85 -5.19
N SER A 204 -11.91 -5.46 -5.26
CA SER A 204 -13.19 -4.77 -5.50
C SER A 204 -13.62 -3.84 -4.37
N ASN A 205 -13.05 -3.94 -3.18
CA ASN A 205 -13.43 -3.17 -2.00
C ASN A 205 -12.36 -2.17 -1.56
N LEU A 206 -11.14 -2.23 -2.11
CA LEU A 206 -10.01 -1.41 -1.66
C LEU A 206 -10.15 0.04 -2.11
N GLU A 207 -10.29 0.94 -1.13
CA GLU A 207 -10.51 2.37 -1.34
C GLU A 207 -9.28 3.23 -0.96
N TYR A 208 -8.40 2.71 -0.10
CA TYR A 208 -7.28 3.46 0.46
C TYR A 208 -6.02 2.61 0.53
N ILE A 209 -4.94 3.10 -0.06
CA ILE A 209 -3.59 2.54 0.05
C ILE A 209 -2.62 3.62 0.52
N ASP A 210 -1.78 3.28 1.49
CA ASP A 210 -0.69 4.12 1.98
C ASP A 210 0.61 3.32 2.05
N GLU A 211 1.55 3.66 1.19
CA GLU A 211 2.89 3.08 1.04
C GLU A 211 3.98 4.11 1.35
N SER A 212 3.70 5.05 2.23
CA SER A 212 4.62 6.16 2.52
C SER A 212 5.83 5.73 3.35
N ILE A 213 6.96 6.44 3.17
CA ILE A 213 8.21 6.29 3.96
C ILE A 213 8.90 4.92 3.74
N SER A 214 8.65 4.24 2.66
CA SER A 214 9.25 2.94 2.35
C SER A 214 10.53 3.11 1.54
N ARG A 215 11.69 3.10 2.23
CA ARG A 215 12.96 3.68 1.74
C ARG A 215 13.61 3.07 0.49
N SER A 216 13.48 1.84 0.11
CA SER A 216 14.40 1.40 -0.95
C SER A 216 13.81 0.60 -2.11
N ARG A 217 12.77 -0.15 -1.91
CA ARG A 217 12.25 -1.05 -2.96
C ARG A 217 10.78 -0.86 -3.31
N SER A 218 10.16 0.18 -2.79
CA SER A 218 8.76 0.53 -3.08
C SER A 218 8.48 0.72 -4.57
N LYS A 219 9.49 1.12 -5.36
CA LYS A 219 9.35 1.27 -6.82
C LYS A 219 9.06 -0.06 -7.50
N LEU A 220 9.78 -1.12 -7.10
CA LEU A 220 9.56 -2.47 -7.62
C LEU A 220 8.19 -2.99 -7.15
N PHE A 221 7.87 -2.77 -5.88
CA PHE A 221 6.61 -3.18 -5.29
C PHE A 221 5.40 -2.52 -5.95
N LEU A 222 5.43 -1.19 -6.20
CA LEU A 222 4.35 -0.50 -6.91
C LEU A 222 4.14 -1.07 -8.31
N ARG A 223 5.22 -1.30 -9.05
CA ARG A 223 5.18 -1.91 -10.36
C ARG A 223 4.59 -3.32 -10.31
N PHE A 224 4.99 -4.09 -9.30
CA PHE A 224 4.52 -5.45 -9.08
C PHE A 224 3.03 -5.48 -8.74
N MET A 225 2.56 -4.67 -7.79
CA MET A 225 1.15 -4.56 -7.45
C MET A 225 0.28 -4.26 -8.67
N THR A 226 0.69 -3.28 -9.47
CA THR A 226 -0.12 -2.84 -10.61
C THR A 226 -0.06 -3.76 -11.81
N ALA A 227 0.97 -4.61 -11.91
CA ALA A 227 1.05 -5.63 -12.95
C ALA A 227 0.11 -6.82 -12.72
N TYR A 228 -0.26 -7.09 -11.45
CA TYR A 228 -1.05 -8.26 -11.06
C TYR A 228 -2.42 -7.94 -10.50
N SER A 229 -2.76 -6.67 -10.31
CA SER A 229 -3.95 -6.32 -9.57
C SER A 229 -4.70 -5.14 -10.15
N GLU A 230 -6.02 -5.21 -10.07
CA GLU A 230 -6.95 -4.14 -10.41
C GLU A 230 -7.55 -3.53 -9.15
N TYR A 231 -7.70 -2.21 -9.15
CA TYR A 231 -8.20 -1.45 -8.00
C TYR A 231 -9.38 -0.54 -8.41
N PRO A 232 -10.54 -1.11 -8.76
CA PRO A 232 -11.64 -0.34 -9.37
C PRO A 232 -12.24 0.71 -8.45
N LYS A 233 -12.10 0.58 -7.13
CA LYS A 233 -12.66 1.53 -6.14
C LYS A 233 -11.62 2.37 -5.41
N LEU A 234 -10.34 2.28 -5.78
CA LEU A 234 -9.29 3.04 -5.10
C LEU A 234 -9.51 4.54 -5.25
N LYS A 235 -9.68 5.23 -4.12
CA LYS A 235 -9.93 6.68 -4.04
C LYS A 235 -8.70 7.46 -3.59
N THR A 236 -7.89 6.86 -2.71
CA THR A 236 -6.71 7.51 -2.12
C THR A 236 -5.50 6.61 -2.25
N PHE A 237 -4.43 7.16 -2.81
CA PHE A 237 -3.15 6.48 -2.90
C PHE A 237 -2.04 7.41 -2.38
N MET A 238 -1.32 6.95 -1.37
CA MET A 238 -0.23 7.71 -0.73
C MET A 238 1.09 6.97 -0.92
N ILE A 239 2.06 7.63 -1.51
CA ILE A 239 3.44 7.16 -1.76
C ILE A 239 4.45 8.28 -1.45
N SER A 240 4.18 9.05 -0.41
CA SER A 240 5.06 10.13 0.02
C SER A 240 6.36 9.62 0.63
N SER A 241 7.43 10.43 0.56
CA SER A 241 8.74 10.15 1.18
C SER A 241 9.40 8.84 0.74
N ASN A 242 9.25 8.45 -0.53
CA ASN A 242 9.79 7.22 -1.08
C ASN A 242 10.98 7.42 -2.05
N GLY A 243 11.44 8.67 -2.22
CA GLY A 243 12.57 8.99 -3.09
C GLY A 243 12.29 8.83 -4.59
N TYR A 244 11.02 8.90 -5.03
CA TYR A 244 10.69 8.89 -6.46
C TYR A 244 11.29 10.11 -7.18
N LYS A 245 12.03 9.88 -8.26
CA LYS A 245 12.60 10.94 -9.12
C LYS A 245 11.67 11.35 -10.26
N ARG A 246 10.68 10.51 -10.58
CA ARG A 246 9.66 10.73 -11.63
C ARG A 246 8.35 10.06 -11.21
N ILE A 247 7.27 10.49 -11.83
CA ILE A 247 5.98 9.83 -11.64
C ILE A 247 6.04 8.43 -12.26
N PRO A 248 5.66 7.38 -11.53
CA PRO A 248 5.59 6.02 -12.07
C PRO A 248 4.64 5.97 -13.28
N PRO A 249 4.98 5.24 -14.37
CA PRO A 249 4.17 5.18 -15.59
C PRO A 249 2.71 4.78 -15.34
N VAL A 250 2.46 3.85 -14.43
CA VAL A 250 1.10 3.42 -14.05
C VAL A 250 0.25 4.55 -13.46
N LEU A 251 0.87 5.57 -12.88
CA LEU A 251 0.21 6.76 -12.36
C LEU A 251 0.08 7.86 -13.40
N VAL A 252 0.85 7.80 -14.49
CA VAL A 252 0.64 8.68 -15.64
C VAL A 252 -0.68 8.32 -16.33
N ASP A 253 -0.95 7.03 -16.53
CA ASP A 253 -2.25 6.51 -17.00
C ASP A 253 -3.13 6.03 -15.84
N TRP A 254 -3.26 6.90 -14.84
CA TRP A 254 -4.01 6.60 -13.62
C TRP A 254 -5.48 6.27 -13.85
N VAL A 255 -6.05 6.74 -14.93
CA VAL A 255 -7.48 6.56 -15.22
C VAL A 255 -7.82 5.12 -15.54
N THR A 256 -6.97 4.46 -16.31
CA THR A 256 -7.12 3.04 -16.63
C THR A 256 -6.85 2.19 -15.39
N SER A 257 -5.74 2.47 -14.68
CA SER A 257 -5.31 1.66 -13.55
C SER A 257 -6.15 1.88 -12.29
N PHE A 258 -6.62 3.13 -12.07
CA PHE A 258 -7.33 3.54 -10.85
C PHE A 258 -8.53 4.44 -11.19
N PRO A 259 -9.61 3.89 -11.75
CA PRO A 259 -10.71 4.68 -12.34
C PRO A 259 -11.45 5.59 -11.34
N GLN A 260 -11.36 5.34 -10.04
CA GLN A 260 -11.97 6.17 -8.99
C GLN A 260 -10.96 7.00 -8.18
N LEU A 261 -9.68 6.99 -8.55
CA LEU A 261 -8.66 7.71 -7.81
C LEU A 261 -8.97 9.21 -7.76
N SER A 262 -9.08 9.79 -6.58
CA SER A 262 -9.38 11.20 -6.34
C SER A 262 -8.28 11.94 -5.59
N TYR A 263 -7.38 11.21 -4.92
CA TYR A 263 -6.25 11.77 -4.21
C TYR A 263 -5.00 10.90 -4.38
N LEU A 264 -3.92 11.52 -4.87
CA LEU A 264 -2.59 10.93 -4.99
C LEU A 264 -1.60 11.79 -4.21
N ASP A 265 -0.97 11.21 -3.20
CA ASP A 265 0.07 11.88 -2.43
C ASP A 265 1.46 11.36 -2.82
N MET A 266 2.23 12.21 -3.47
CA MET A 266 3.64 12.01 -3.82
C MET A 266 4.54 13.08 -3.18
N SER A 267 4.09 13.71 -2.10
CA SER A 267 4.88 14.73 -1.40
C SER A 267 6.19 14.17 -0.85
N TYR A 268 7.15 15.05 -0.60
CA TYR A 268 8.46 14.70 -0.03
C TYR A 268 9.21 13.61 -0.82
N ASN A 269 9.10 13.64 -2.14
CA ASN A 269 9.91 12.82 -3.05
C ASN A 269 10.96 13.68 -3.76
N ASN A 270 11.61 13.14 -4.80
CA ASN A 270 12.62 13.83 -5.60
C ASN A 270 12.14 14.07 -7.04
N VAL A 271 10.83 14.22 -7.25
CA VAL A 271 10.25 14.41 -8.58
C VAL A 271 10.70 15.75 -9.15
N ALA A 272 11.44 15.73 -10.26
CA ALA A 272 11.95 16.95 -10.93
C ALA A 272 11.03 17.42 -12.06
N LYS A 273 10.32 16.50 -12.69
CA LYS A 273 9.37 16.80 -13.79
C LYS A 273 8.12 15.94 -13.59
N PHE A 274 6.98 16.49 -13.96
CA PHE A 274 5.73 15.75 -13.97
C PHE A 274 5.00 15.99 -15.29
N ASP A 275 4.36 14.95 -15.76
CA ASP A 275 3.42 14.99 -16.87
C ASP A 275 2.35 13.91 -16.61
N PHE A 276 1.08 14.28 -16.78
CA PHE A 276 -0.05 13.39 -16.65
C PHE A 276 -0.78 13.35 -18.00
N LEU A 277 -0.57 12.29 -18.75
CA LEU A 277 -1.21 12.08 -20.06
C LEU A 277 -2.74 11.99 -19.98
N GLY A 278 -3.27 11.70 -18.79
CA GLY A 278 -4.70 11.46 -18.58
C GLY A 278 -5.63 12.58 -19.03
N ALA A 279 -5.16 13.83 -19.07
CA ALA A 279 -5.97 14.95 -19.57
C ALA A 279 -6.28 14.85 -21.07
N THR A 280 -5.36 14.30 -21.87
CA THR A 280 -5.45 14.21 -23.34
C THR A 280 -5.99 12.85 -23.82
N VAL A 281 -5.74 11.78 -23.09
CA VAL A 281 -6.11 10.40 -23.50
C VAL A 281 -7.57 10.07 -23.22
N MET A 282 -8.24 10.82 -22.35
CA MET A 282 -9.63 10.56 -21.97
C MET A 282 -10.66 10.93 -23.03
N ARG A 283 -10.70 10.20 -24.12
CA ARG A 283 -11.79 10.34 -25.10
C ARG A 283 -13.15 9.82 -24.59
N TYR A 284 -13.21 9.02 -23.52
CA TYR A 284 -14.37 8.16 -23.22
C TYR A 284 -15.07 8.37 -21.89
N SER A 285 -14.52 9.07 -20.89
CA SER A 285 -15.25 9.27 -19.62
C SER A 285 -15.14 10.68 -19.05
N ARG A 286 -16.28 11.33 -18.83
CA ARG A 286 -16.32 12.57 -18.02
C ARG A 286 -16.27 12.22 -16.55
N ARG A 287 -15.20 12.62 -15.86
CA ARG A 287 -15.14 12.54 -14.41
C ARG A 287 -15.73 13.79 -13.76
N ARG A 288 -16.63 13.58 -12.81
CA ARG A 288 -17.22 14.71 -12.05
C ARG A 288 -16.28 15.26 -10.98
N ARG A 289 -15.36 14.43 -10.48
CA ARG A 289 -14.42 14.81 -9.41
C ARG A 289 -12.99 14.87 -9.96
N PRO A 290 -12.24 15.93 -9.63
CA PRO A 290 -10.84 16.02 -10.04
C PRO A 290 -9.98 14.99 -9.28
N LEU A 291 -8.87 14.57 -9.92
CA LEU A 291 -7.75 13.98 -9.21
C LEU A 291 -6.95 15.11 -8.57
N VAL A 292 -6.72 15.04 -7.27
CA VAL A 292 -5.80 15.91 -6.55
C VAL A 292 -4.45 15.21 -6.44
N VAL A 293 -3.41 15.82 -6.99
CA VAL A 293 -2.03 15.31 -6.92
C VAL A 293 -1.22 16.22 -6.01
N ASN A 294 -0.82 15.72 -4.87
CA ASN A 294 0.09 16.40 -3.97
C ASN A 294 1.54 16.09 -4.37
N LEU A 295 2.20 17.06 -5.01
CA LEU A 295 3.64 17.05 -5.34
C LEU A 295 4.42 18.03 -4.45
N SER A 296 3.88 18.43 -3.30
CA SER A 296 4.58 19.36 -2.42
C SER A 296 5.93 18.80 -1.94
N HIS A 297 6.88 19.69 -1.69
CA HIS A 297 8.22 19.33 -1.22
C HIS A 297 8.93 18.30 -2.11
N ASN A 298 8.92 18.54 -3.42
CA ASN A 298 9.66 17.80 -4.43
C ASN A 298 10.76 18.70 -5.05
N SER A 299 11.33 18.27 -6.17
CA SER A 299 12.42 18.96 -6.89
C SER A 299 11.94 19.60 -8.19
N VAL A 300 10.65 19.91 -8.32
CA VAL A 300 10.09 20.51 -9.54
C VAL A 300 10.59 21.94 -9.68
N THR A 301 11.26 22.23 -10.82
CA THR A 301 11.75 23.56 -11.15
C THR A 301 10.93 24.24 -12.25
N THR A 302 10.32 23.45 -13.13
CA THR A 302 9.62 23.94 -14.32
C THR A 302 8.19 23.41 -14.40
N ILE A 303 7.30 24.21 -14.91
CA ILE A 303 5.90 23.88 -15.12
C ILE A 303 5.71 23.35 -16.54
N PRO A 304 4.96 22.27 -16.77
CA PRO A 304 4.60 21.81 -18.12
C PRO A 304 3.85 22.85 -18.91
N LEU A 305 4.09 22.92 -20.22
CA LEU A 305 3.41 23.88 -21.09
C LEU A 305 1.89 23.65 -21.17
N ASN A 306 1.45 22.41 -21.05
CA ASN A 306 0.05 21.97 -21.10
C ASN A 306 -0.66 21.99 -19.74
N ILE A 307 -0.10 22.66 -18.73
CA ILE A 307 -0.68 22.66 -17.37
C ILE A 307 -2.14 23.15 -17.33
N GLU A 308 -2.50 24.07 -18.22
CA GLU A 308 -3.86 24.62 -18.29
C GLU A 308 -4.89 23.57 -18.75
N ASP A 309 -4.48 22.60 -19.55
CA ASP A 309 -5.32 21.49 -20.02
C ASP A 309 -5.76 20.56 -18.88
N TYR A 310 -5.00 20.53 -17.78
CA TYR A 310 -5.31 19.71 -16.62
C TYR A 310 -6.64 20.07 -15.94
N ILE A 311 -7.12 21.31 -16.07
CA ILE A 311 -8.38 21.72 -15.47
C ILE A 311 -9.53 21.78 -16.47
N THR A 312 -9.23 21.95 -17.76
CA THR A 312 -10.22 22.05 -18.85
C THR A 312 -10.59 20.68 -19.42
N GLY A 313 -9.71 19.69 -19.26
CA GLY A 313 -9.91 18.34 -19.75
C GLY A 313 -11.10 17.60 -19.12
N ARG A 314 -11.48 16.48 -19.71
CA ARG A 314 -12.60 15.63 -19.23
C ARG A 314 -12.31 14.97 -17.86
N ALA A 315 -11.04 14.81 -17.49
CA ALA A 315 -10.59 14.35 -16.20
C ALA A 315 -9.73 15.43 -15.54
N PRO A 316 -10.33 16.36 -14.82
CA PRO A 316 -9.56 17.47 -14.24
C PRO A 316 -8.56 16.95 -13.21
N ILE A 317 -7.35 17.52 -13.24
CA ILE A 317 -6.27 17.24 -12.31
C ILE A 317 -5.95 18.54 -11.57
N ILE A 318 -5.78 18.48 -10.25
CA ILE A 318 -5.34 19.60 -9.42
C ILE A 318 -3.97 19.22 -8.85
N VAL A 319 -2.95 20.01 -9.18
CA VAL A 319 -1.57 19.76 -8.75
C VAL A 319 -1.14 20.76 -7.69
N ASP A 320 -0.72 20.26 -6.53
CA ASP A 320 -0.12 21.06 -5.46
C ASP A 320 1.42 20.98 -5.57
N LEU A 321 2.04 22.12 -5.86
CA LEU A 321 3.50 22.27 -5.98
C LEU A 321 4.12 23.05 -4.82
N THR A 322 3.45 23.18 -3.69
CA THR A 322 3.95 23.86 -2.51
C THR A 322 5.34 23.33 -2.12
N GLY A 323 6.28 24.22 -1.79
CA GLY A 323 7.63 23.85 -1.33
C GLY A 323 8.57 23.32 -2.42
N ASN A 324 8.20 23.43 -3.72
CA ASN A 324 9.10 23.11 -4.82
C ASN A 324 9.98 24.31 -5.22
N PRO A 325 11.22 24.09 -5.76
CA PRO A 325 12.12 25.15 -6.22
C PRO A 325 11.73 25.69 -7.60
N LEU A 326 10.51 26.19 -7.73
CA LEU A 326 9.97 26.69 -8.99
C LEU A 326 10.71 27.93 -9.46
N ARG A 327 10.99 28.01 -10.77
CA ARG A 327 11.60 29.19 -11.41
C ARG A 327 10.53 30.20 -11.81
N CYS A 328 10.80 31.48 -11.54
CA CYS A 328 9.95 32.58 -11.96
C CYS A 328 10.15 32.88 -13.44
N ASN A 329 9.33 32.29 -14.30
CA ASN A 329 9.35 32.45 -15.75
C ASN A 329 7.92 32.48 -16.33
N CYS A 330 7.79 32.50 -17.64
CA CYS A 330 6.47 32.51 -18.27
C CYS A 330 5.63 31.28 -17.95
N ASN A 331 6.25 30.11 -17.77
CA ASN A 331 5.51 28.91 -17.38
C ASN A 331 4.92 29.01 -15.96
N PHE A 332 5.56 29.78 -15.07
CA PHE A 332 4.99 30.07 -13.76
C PHE A 332 3.74 30.96 -13.86
N LEU A 333 3.64 31.86 -14.85
CA LEU A 333 2.42 32.59 -15.12
C LEU A 333 1.30 31.69 -15.70
N ARG A 334 1.64 30.70 -16.52
CA ARG A 334 0.68 29.66 -16.95
C ARG A 334 0.12 28.91 -15.74
N TYR A 335 1.00 28.52 -14.79
CA TYR A 335 0.57 27.90 -13.54
C TYR A 335 -0.33 28.85 -12.72
N LYS A 336 -0.05 30.15 -12.69
CA LYS A 336 -0.95 31.14 -12.04
C LYS A 336 -2.35 31.13 -12.66
N ARG A 337 -2.46 31.14 -13.99
CA ARG A 337 -3.76 31.08 -14.68
C ARG A 337 -4.49 29.79 -14.37
N TYR A 338 -3.78 28.66 -14.43
CA TYR A 338 -4.30 27.37 -14.06
C TYR A 338 -4.83 27.36 -12.61
N VAL A 339 -4.03 27.78 -11.62
CA VAL A 339 -4.44 27.83 -10.20
C VAL A 339 -5.63 28.78 -10.01
N THR A 340 -5.66 29.92 -10.70
CA THR A 340 -6.81 30.83 -10.65
C THR A 340 -8.08 30.14 -11.12
N SER A 341 -8.01 29.38 -12.21
CA SER A 341 -9.13 28.58 -12.73
C SER A 341 -9.54 27.47 -11.76
N VAL A 342 -8.56 26.78 -11.12
CA VAL A 342 -8.82 25.80 -10.06
C VAL A 342 -9.57 26.43 -8.89
N VAL A 343 -9.10 27.57 -8.38
CA VAL A 343 -9.70 28.24 -7.22
C VAL A 343 -11.10 28.78 -7.55
N ARG A 344 -11.32 29.29 -8.78
CA ARG A 344 -12.63 29.72 -9.24
C ARG A 344 -13.64 28.56 -9.22
N LYS A 345 -13.22 27.39 -9.67
CA LYS A 345 -14.08 26.20 -9.74
C LYS A 345 -14.18 25.46 -8.40
N TYR A 346 -13.11 25.47 -7.59
CA TYR A 346 -12.98 24.73 -6.35
C TYR A 346 -12.35 25.58 -5.24
N GLN A 347 -13.13 26.42 -4.59
CA GLN A 347 -12.66 27.43 -3.60
C GLN A 347 -11.81 26.88 -2.46
N LYS A 348 -12.00 25.62 -2.07
CA LYS A 348 -11.21 24.94 -1.01
C LYS A 348 -9.71 24.88 -1.29
N TYR A 349 -9.26 25.12 -2.54
CA TYR A 349 -7.84 25.09 -2.91
C TYR A 349 -7.18 26.48 -2.93
N LYS A 350 -7.75 27.50 -2.29
CA LYS A 350 -7.17 28.85 -2.20
C LYS A 350 -5.72 28.88 -1.73
N ARG A 351 -5.30 27.91 -0.90
CA ARG A 351 -3.90 27.79 -0.43
C ARG A 351 -2.88 27.69 -1.58
N LEU A 352 -3.25 27.18 -2.75
CA LEU A 352 -2.36 27.08 -3.91
C LEU A 352 -1.88 28.45 -4.41
N LEU A 353 -2.61 29.54 -4.12
CA LEU A 353 -2.19 30.92 -4.43
C LEU A 353 -0.98 31.38 -3.60
N LEU A 354 -0.63 30.67 -2.54
CA LEU A 354 0.54 30.98 -1.68
C LEU A 354 1.84 30.36 -2.20
N ILE A 355 1.79 29.52 -3.23
CA ILE A 355 2.97 28.89 -3.85
C ILE A 355 3.92 30.00 -4.35
N THR A 356 5.23 29.75 -4.18
CA THR A 356 6.27 30.71 -4.52
C THR A 356 7.19 30.21 -5.61
N CYS A 357 7.74 31.13 -6.40
CA CYS A 357 8.88 30.88 -7.28
C CYS A 357 10.10 31.72 -6.87
N SER A 358 11.27 31.34 -7.31
CA SER A 358 12.52 32.11 -7.15
C SER A 358 13.03 32.64 -8.48
N SER A 359 13.47 33.88 -8.49
CA SER A 359 14.13 34.49 -9.65
C SER A 359 15.62 34.12 -9.63
N GLU A 360 16.13 33.62 -10.74
CA GLU A 360 17.56 33.27 -10.88
C GLU A 360 18.45 34.51 -10.79
N ARG A 361 18.00 35.67 -11.33
CA ARG A 361 18.78 36.92 -11.37
C ARG A 361 18.84 37.64 -10.02
N SER A 362 17.73 37.69 -9.28
CA SER A 362 17.60 38.53 -8.06
C SER A 362 17.60 37.74 -6.77
N ARG A 363 17.59 36.39 -6.83
CA ARG A 363 17.40 35.48 -5.66
C ARG A 363 16.14 35.79 -4.85
N ARG A 364 15.25 36.67 -5.34
CA ARG A 364 13.98 37.01 -4.66
C ARG A 364 12.92 35.94 -4.88
N ARG A 365 12.09 35.73 -3.86
CA ARG A 365 10.92 34.85 -3.94
C ARG A 365 9.67 35.67 -4.20
N TYR A 366 8.85 35.21 -5.11
CA TYR A 366 7.57 35.85 -5.47
C TYR A 366 6.44 34.85 -5.25
N ARG A 367 5.36 35.31 -4.64
CA ARG A 367 4.14 34.50 -4.50
C ARG A 367 3.39 34.43 -5.83
N LEU A 368 2.74 33.30 -6.07
CA LEU A 368 1.95 33.08 -7.29
C LEU A 368 0.89 34.18 -7.46
N SER A 369 0.20 34.57 -6.39
CA SER A 369 -0.84 35.60 -6.44
C SER A 369 -0.33 36.95 -6.93
N THR A 370 0.88 37.35 -6.54
CA THR A 370 1.45 38.69 -6.83
C THR A 370 2.43 38.70 -8.00
N TYR A 371 2.89 37.54 -8.48
CA TYR A 371 3.86 37.50 -9.57
C TYR A 371 3.31 38.05 -10.89
N LYS A 372 4.04 39.00 -11.50
CA LYS A 372 3.79 39.59 -12.82
C LYS A 372 5.09 39.52 -13.62
N ASN A 373 4.98 39.27 -14.91
CA ASN A 373 6.09 39.38 -15.85
C ASN A 373 5.54 39.87 -17.17
N ASN A 374 5.83 41.14 -17.48
CA ASN A 374 5.29 41.83 -18.66
C ASN A 374 5.91 41.34 -19.98
N ASN A 375 7.03 40.58 -19.91
CA ASN A 375 7.72 40.07 -21.11
C ASN A 375 7.19 38.72 -21.59
N CYS A 376 6.14 38.18 -20.98
CA CYS A 376 5.57 36.91 -21.38
C CYS A 376 4.40 37.17 -22.35
N VAL A 377 4.59 36.79 -23.61
CA VAL A 377 3.55 36.69 -24.62
C VAL A 377 2.99 35.26 -24.62
N PHE A 378 1.65 35.11 -24.60
CA PHE A 378 0.95 33.80 -24.55
C PHE A 378 -0.04 33.70 -25.70
#